data_60a64b136db1f0946ba97c71284ad52e
#
_entry.id   60a64b136db1f0946ba97c71284ad52e
#
_cell.length_a   1.000
_cell.length_b   1.000
_cell.length_c   1.000
_cell.angle_alpha   90.00
_cell.angle_beta   90.00
_cell.angle_gamma   90.00
#
_symmetry.space_group_name_H-M   'P 1'
#
loop_
_entity.id
_entity.type
_entity.pdbx_description
1 polymer ?
#
loop_
_entity_poly.entity_id
_entity_poly.type
_entity_poly.pdbx_seq_one_letter_code
_entity_poly.pdbx_strand_id
1 'polypeptide(L)'
;MSADGFRHDFADKYQAANLIQLRSQGVTASSMKPSFPSLTFPNHYTLVTGLSPAHHGLVDNAFYDKNRKEGYGMSNKKAVSDGSWYGGTPLWVLAEKQQMLSASFYWVASESAIQGTYPSYYYNYNDKIDIDTRIQTVKDWLQLPEEKRPHFITFYFPEVDHEAHMHGPDSQETAKAVQFVDNSIGKLVTALNELHLPVNYVFVADHGMTAVDYEHTMRLPAAVDTARFIIPRGDALLHLYAKPGRYPSYL
;
A
#
# COMPACT_ATOMS: atom_id res chain seq x y z
N MET A 1 -7.91 7.21 0.12
CA MET A 1 -6.60 7.65 -0.37
C MET A 1 -5.52 7.14 0.56
N SER A 2 -4.41 6.61 0.03
CA SER A 2 -3.25 6.23 0.83
C SER A 2 -2.00 6.89 0.26
N ALA A 3 -1.16 7.43 1.14
CA ALA A 3 0.20 7.83 0.78
C ALA A 3 1.20 6.92 1.49
N ASP A 4 1.99 6.19 0.68
CA ASP A 4 3.00 5.25 1.16
C ASP A 4 4.07 5.98 1.98
N GLY A 5 4.47 5.41 3.12
CA GLY A 5 5.51 5.96 3.96
C GLY A 5 5.20 7.31 4.62
N PHE A 6 3.95 7.79 4.55
CA PHE A 6 3.57 9.11 5.05
C PHE A 6 3.50 9.11 6.59
N ARG A 7 4.59 9.49 7.22
CA ARG A 7 4.73 9.52 8.69
C ARG A 7 3.71 10.47 9.32
N HIS A 8 3.20 10.11 10.49
CA HIS A 8 2.10 10.81 11.19
C HIS A 8 2.33 12.31 11.42
N ASP A 9 3.57 12.76 11.51
CA ASP A 9 3.95 14.15 11.72
C ASP A 9 4.19 14.94 10.41
N PHE A 10 4.24 14.28 9.25
CA PHE A 10 4.63 14.92 7.99
C PHE A 10 3.68 16.03 7.55
N ALA A 11 2.39 15.90 7.82
CA ALA A 11 1.44 16.93 7.47
C ALA A 11 1.74 18.25 8.19
N ASP A 12 2.03 18.20 9.49
CA ASP A 12 2.37 19.39 10.28
C ASP A 12 3.80 19.85 10.01
N LYS A 13 4.76 18.92 10.00
CA LYS A 13 6.18 19.19 9.78
C LYS A 13 6.43 19.92 8.46
N TYR A 14 5.78 19.48 7.40
CA TYR A 14 5.95 20.02 6.06
C TYR A 14 4.80 20.91 5.62
N GLN A 15 3.92 21.32 6.55
CA GLN A 15 2.83 22.28 6.32
C GLN A 15 1.94 21.91 5.13
N ALA A 16 1.46 20.65 5.12
CA ALA A 16 0.55 20.12 4.10
C ALA A 16 -0.84 20.76 4.26
N ALA A 17 -1.02 21.94 3.66
CA ALA A 17 -2.15 22.83 3.92
C ALA A 17 -3.52 22.22 3.58
N ASN A 18 -3.60 21.46 2.48
CA ASN A 18 -4.84 20.81 2.05
C ASN A 18 -5.26 19.68 3.00
N LEU A 19 -4.30 18.85 3.45
CA LEU A 19 -4.54 17.80 4.44
C LEU A 19 -4.90 18.41 5.80
N ILE A 20 -4.22 19.48 6.22
CA ILE A 20 -4.54 20.22 7.45
C ILE A 20 -5.95 20.80 7.38
N GLN A 21 -6.36 21.33 6.25
CA GLN A 21 -7.72 21.83 6.03
C GLN A 21 -8.75 20.69 6.09
N LEU A 22 -8.50 19.56 5.41
CA LEU A 22 -9.41 18.41 5.44
C LEU A 22 -9.61 17.88 6.85
N ARG A 23 -8.53 17.70 7.63
CA ARG A 23 -8.63 17.23 9.00
C ARG A 23 -9.37 18.22 9.93
N SER A 24 -9.33 19.52 9.65
CA SER A 24 -10.07 20.52 10.43
C SER A 24 -11.59 20.44 10.24
N GLN A 25 -12.03 19.82 9.13
CA GLN A 25 -13.43 19.61 8.76
C GLN A 25 -13.92 18.19 9.07
N GLY A 26 -13.08 17.35 9.64
CA GLY A 26 -13.36 15.94 9.87
C GLY A 26 -12.83 15.42 11.20
N VAL A 27 -12.47 14.15 11.22
CA VAL A 27 -11.88 13.47 12.37
C VAL A 27 -10.46 13.05 12.03
N THR A 28 -9.54 13.26 12.97
CA THR A 28 -8.14 12.85 12.83
C THR A 28 -7.68 12.09 14.06
N ALA A 29 -6.87 11.05 13.84
CA ALA A 29 -6.10 10.39 14.89
C ALA A 29 -4.71 11.04 14.99
N SER A 30 -4.11 11.03 16.18
CA SER A 30 -2.74 11.51 16.39
C SER A 30 -1.72 10.68 15.61
N SER A 31 -1.97 9.38 15.48
CA SER A 31 -1.19 8.45 14.68
C SER A 31 -1.96 7.14 14.46
N MET A 32 -1.51 6.33 13.51
CA MET A 32 -1.98 4.97 13.31
C MET A 32 -0.77 4.02 13.39
N LYS A 33 -0.87 3.01 14.26
CA LYS A 33 0.18 2.00 14.39
C LYS A 33 0.05 0.98 13.27
N PRO A 34 1.09 0.78 12.43
CA PRO A 34 1.05 -0.24 11.40
C PRO A 34 1.06 -1.66 12.00
N SER A 35 0.60 -2.63 11.22
CA SER A 35 0.80 -4.04 11.52
C SER A 35 2.27 -4.43 11.33
N PHE A 36 2.71 -5.46 12.05
CA PHE A 36 4.02 -6.06 11.80
C PHE A 36 3.93 -7.14 10.71
N PRO A 37 4.85 -7.12 9.73
CA PRO A 37 5.90 -6.13 9.51
C PRO A 37 5.34 -4.81 8.93
N SER A 38 5.96 -3.68 9.31
CA SER A 38 5.60 -2.35 8.83
C SER A 38 6.16 -2.10 7.42
N LEU A 39 5.62 -2.81 6.45
CA LEU A 39 5.99 -2.81 5.04
C LEU A 39 4.76 -2.57 4.17
N THR A 40 4.97 -2.08 2.96
CA THR A 40 3.95 -1.63 2.02
C THR A 40 2.85 -2.67 1.76
N PHE A 41 3.21 -3.85 1.25
CA PHE A 41 2.21 -4.85 0.84
C PHE A 41 1.41 -5.42 2.03
N PRO A 42 2.06 -5.86 3.14
CA PRO A 42 1.35 -6.30 4.33
C PRO A 42 0.35 -5.25 4.85
N ASN A 43 0.77 -3.99 4.96
CA ASN A 43 -0.07 -2.96 5.59
C ASN A 43 -1.17 -2.44 4.69
N HIS A 44 -0.91 -2.18 3.41
CA HIS A 44 -1.98 -1.80 2.49
C HIS A 44 -3.08 -2.86 2.42
N TYR A 45 -2.69 -4.14 2.47
CA TYR A 45 -3.68 -5.21 2.44
C TYR A 45 -4.39 -5.39 3.80
N THR A 46 -3.70 -5.14 4.92
CA THR A 46 -4.33 -5.02 6.25
C THR A 46 -5.39 -3.93 6.29
N LEU A 47 -5.10 -2.74 5.74
CA LEU A 47 -6.03 -1.60 5.71
C LEU A 47 -7.38 -1.92 5.04
N VAL A 48 -7.35 -2.75 4.00
CA VAL A 48 -8.56 -3.06 3.23
C VAL A 48 -9.24 -4.38 3.62
N THR A 49 -8.60 -5.20 4.46
CA THR A 49 -9.18 -6.47 4.93
C THR A 49 -9.54 -6.45 6.41
N GLY A 50 -8.93 -5.57 7.20
CA GLY A 50 -9.01 -5.59 8.65
C GLY A 50 -8.29 -6.78 9.30
N LEU A 51 -7.53 -7.55 8.52
CA LEU A 51 -6.80 -8.72 9.00
C LEU A 51 -5.31 -8.39 9.19
N SER A 52 -4.66 -9.05 10.14
CA SER A 52 -3.21 -8.98 10.28
C SER A 52 -2.50 -9.78 9.17
N PRO A 53 -1.22 -9.49 8.86
CA PRO A 53 -0.43 -10.22 7.87
C PRO A 53 -0.45 -11.75 8.03
N ALA A 54 -0.42 -12.25 9.27
CA ALA A 54 -0.51 -13.68 9.56
C ALA A 54 -1.85 -14.31 9.14
N HIS A 55 -2.93 -13.52 9.02
CA HIS A 55 -4.25 -14.01 8.66
C HIS A 55 -4.58 -13.80 7.18
N HIS A 56 -4.09 -12.73 6.57
CA HIS A 56 -4.34 -12.50 5.15
C HIS A 56 -3.25 -13.06 4.23
N GLY A 57 -2.11 -13.50 4.76
CA GLY A 57 -1.08 -14.23 4.03
C GLY A 57 0.04 -13.38 3.44
N LEU A 58 -0.10 -12.07 3.28
CA LEU A 58 0.99 -11.19 2.86
C LEU A 58 1.87 -10.85 4.06
N VAL A 59 2.85 -11.69 4.32
CA VAL A 59 3.71 -11.60 5.52
C VAL A 59 4.95 -10.75 5.31
N ASP A 60 5.25 -10.36 4.07
CA ASP A 60 6.35 -9.49 3.68
C ASP A 60 6.12 -8.97 2.24
N ASN A 61 6.92 -8.01 1.78
CA ASN A 61 6.99 -7.61 0.37
C ASN A 61 7.60 -8.71 -0.51
N ALA A 62 8.41 -9.59 0.08
CA ALA A 62 8.97 -10.78 -0.57
C ALA A 62 9.11 -11.92 0.44
N PHE A 63 8.48 -13.06 0.18
CA PHE A 63 8.51 -14.23 1.07
C PHE A 63 8.41 -15.53 0.27
N TYR A 64 8.64 -16.66 0.93
CA TYR A 64 8.51 -18.00 0.35
C TYR A 64 7.40 -18.78 1.08
N ASP A 65 6.47 -19.33 0.32
CA ASP A 65 5.44 -20.22 0.86
C ASP A 65 5.89 -21.67 0.75
N LYS A 66 6.06 -22.33 1.90
CA LYS A 66 6.50 -23.72 1.99
C LYS A 66 5.49 -24.72 1.41
N ASN A 67 4.20 -24.42 1.50
CA ASN A 67 3.13 -25.29 1.01
C ASN A 67 3.02 -25.20 -0.52
N ARG A 68 3.09 -23.98 -1.05
CA ARG A 68 3.09 -23.72 -2.49
C ARG A 68 4.45 -24.05 -3.13
N LYS A 69 5.53 -24.05 -2.34
CA LYS A 69 6.93 -24.17 -2.79
C LYS A 69 7.30 -23.07 -3.79
N GLU A 70 6.73 -21.92 -3.62
CA GLU A 70 6.87 -20.74 -4.49
C GLU A 70 7.23 -19.49 -3.70
N GLY A 71 7.92 -18.55 -4.35
CA GLY A 71 8.22 -17.22 -3.80
C GLY A 71 7.21 -16.20 -4.26
N TYR A 72 6.69 -15.41 -3.32
CA TYR A 72 5.98 -14.17 -3.60
C TYR A 72 6.99 -13.01 -3.64
N GLY A 73 6.73 -11.99 -4.45
CA GLY A 73 7.49 -10.75 -4.45
C GLY A 73 6.71 -9.64 -5.14
N MET A 74 6.72 -8.45 -4.58
CA MET A 74 5.97 -7.29 -5.11
C MET A 74 6.38 -6.89 -6.52
N SER A 75 7.61 -7.20 -6.95
CA SER A 75 8.09 -6.98 -8.32
C SER A 75 7.73 -8.12 -9.30
N ASN A 76 7.21 -9.24 -8.80
CA ASN A 76 6.80 -10.38 -9.61
C ASN A 76 5.34 -10.20 -10.06
N LYS A 77 5.15 -9.65 -11.26
CA LYS A 77 3.80 -9.39 -11.82
C LYS A 77 2.90 -10.62 -11.83
N LYS A 78 3.46 -11.83 -12.07
CA LYS A 78 2.68 -13.08 -12.04
C LYS A 78 2.15 -13.37 -10.65
N ALA A 79 2.97 -13.20 -9.61
CA ALA A 79 2.54 -13.40 -8.23
C ALA A 79 1.53 -12.32 -7.80
N VAL A 80 1.79 -11.05 -8.12
CA VAL A 80 0.91 -9.93 -7.77
C VAL A 80 -0.48 -10.06 -8.41
N SER A 81 -0.59 -10.58 -9.63
CA SER A 81 -1.88 -10.79 -10.32
C SER A 81 -2.59 -12.10 -9.95
N ASP A 82 -1.98 -12.97 -9.14
CA ASP A 82 -2.58 -14.23 -8.70
C ASP A 82 -3.36 -14.04 -7.39
N GLY A 83 -4.69 -13.96 -7.50
CA GLY A 83 -5.60 -13.78 -6.37
C GLY A 83 -5.50 -14.83 -5.27
N SER A 84 -4.89 -15.99 -5.54
CA SER A 84 -4.73 -17.07 -4.55
C SER A 84 -3.69 -16.79 -3.46
N TRP A 85 -2.87 -15.74 -3.61
CA TRP A 85 -1.96 -15.28 -2.57
C TRP A 85 -2.64 -14.45 -1.47
N TYR A 86 -3.85 -13.96 -1.73
CA TYR A 86 -4.52 -12.94 -0.94
C TYR A 86 -5.68 -13.53 -0.13
N GLY A 87 -5.47 -13.73 1.16
CA GLY A 87 -6.50 -14.18 2.08
C GLY A 87 -7.44 -13.05 2.53
N GLY A 88 -8.59 -13.41 3.06
CA GLY A 88 -9.59 -12.43 3.51
C GLY A 88 -10.40 -11.83 2.37
N THR A 89 -11.22 -10.83 2.68
CA THR A 89 -12.11 -10.15 1.73
C THR A 89 -11.80 -8.66 1.76
N PRO A 90 -11.10 -8.11 0.77
CA PRO A 90 -10.81 -6.67 0.75
C PRO A 90 -12.07 -5.86 0.45
N LEU A 91 -12.06 -4.58 0.85
CA LEU A 91 -13.22 -3.69 0.79
C LEU A 91 -13.85 -3.59 -0.60
N TRP A 92 -13.07 -3.61 -1.68
CA TRP A 92 -13.63 -3.60 -3.03
C TRP A 92 -14.39 -4.88 -3.36
N VAL A 93 -13.89 -6.06 -2.95
CA VAL A 93 -14.62 -7.33 -3.12
C VAL A 93 -15.88 -7.35 -2.28
N LEU A 94 -15.83 -6.79 -1.06
CA LEU A 94 -17.01 -6.66 -0.21
C LEU A 94 -18.06 -5.73 -0.83
N ALA A 95 -17.64 -4.60 -1.40
CA ALA A 95 -18.53 -3.67 -2.11
C ALA A 95 -19.20 -4.35 -3.32
N GLU A 96 -18.40 -5.00 -4.19
CA GLU A 96 -18.91 -5.70 -5.38
C GLU A 96 -19.93 -6.81 -5.01
N LYS A 97 -19.65 -7.58 -3.95
CA LYS A 97 -20.59 -8.60 -3.45
C LYS A 97 -21.89 -8.02 -2.93
N GLN A 98 -21.92 -6.76 -2.56
CA GLN A 98 -23.11 -6.02 -2.15
C GLN A 98 -23.71 -5.18 -3.30
N GLN A 99 -23.33 -5.45 -4.54
CA GLN A 99 -23.78 -4.72 -5.73
C GLN A 99 -23.44 -3.22 -5.72
N MET A 100 -22.42 -2.83 -4.95
CA MET A 100 -21.82 -1.52 -4.99
C MET A 100 -20.56 -1.58 -5.85
N LEU A 101 -20.57 -0.90 -6.99
CA LEU A 101 -19.41 -0.86 -7.87
C LEU A 101 -18.23 -0.21 -7.16
N SER A 102 -17.04 -0.76 -7.39
CA SER A 102 -15.79 -0.24 -6.84
C SER A 102 -14.80 0.14 -7.92
N ALA A 103 -13.91 1.06 -7.59
CA ALA A 103 -12.82 1.47 -8.47
C ALA A 103 -11.49 1.49 -7.72
N SER A 104 -10.40 1.23 -8.44
CA SER A 104 -9.05 1.31 -7.88
C SER A 104 -8.11 2.04 -8.84
N PHE A 105 -7.66 3.23 -8.43
CA PHE A 105 -6.50 3.85 -9.05
C PHE A 105 -5.30 3.53 -8.17
N TYR A 106 -4.84 2.30 -8.37
CA TYR A 106 -3.86 1.55 -7.61
C TYR A 106 -4.27 1.21 -6.17
N TRP A 107 -3.96 0.03 -5.80
CA TRP A 107 -3.88 -0.48 -4.44
C TRP A 107 -3.25 -1.87 -4.48
N VAL A 108 -2.54 -2.26 -3.43
CA VAL A 108 -2.00 -3.61 -3.31
C VAL A 108 -3.11 -4.64 -3.51
N ALA A 109 -2.90 -5.57 -4.45
CA ALA A 109 -3.82 -6.65 -4.80
C ALA A 109 -5.09 -6.27 -5.60
N SER A 110 -5.34 -4.98 -5.90
CA SER A 110 -6.54 -4.60 -6.67
C SER A 110 -6.49 -5.02 -8.14
N GLU A 111 -5.32 -5.41 -8.64
CA GLU A 111 -5.10 -5.93 -10.00
C GLU A 111 -5.20 -7.47 -10.09
N SER A 112 -5.76 -8.12 -9.06
CA SER A 112 -5.94 -9.57 -9.01
C SER A 112 -7.38 -9.96 -8.68
N ALA A 113 -7.83 -11.12 -9.22
CA ALA A 113 -9.15 -11.66 -8.97
C ALA A 113 -9.24 -12.33 -7.60
N ILE A 114 -9.40 -11.52 -6.53
CA ILE A 114 -9.54 -12.06 -5.18
C ILE A 114 -10.93 -12.65 -5.02
N GLN A 115 -11.00 -13.94 -4.64
CA GLN A 115 -12.26 -14.69 -4.59
C GLN A 115 -13.06 -14.62 -5.91
N GLY A 116 -12.34 -14.56 -7.04
CA GLY A 116 -12.92 -14.43 -8.37
C GLY A 116 -13.45 -13.04 -8.73
N THR A 117 -13.17 -12.01 -7.92
CA THR A 117 -13.74 -10.66 -8.06
C THR A 117 -12.65 -9.61 -8.21
N TYR A 118 -12.75 -8.78 -9.25
CA TYR A 118 -11.99 -7.54 -9.42
C TYR A 118 -12.82 -6.33 -8.97
N PRO A 119 -12.21 -5.17 -8.70
CA PRO A 119 -12.94 -3.91 -8.77
C PRO A 119 -13.55 -3.75 -10.17
N SER A 120 -14.75 -3.15 -10.28
CA SER A 120 -15.40 -2.89 -11.59
C SER A 120 -14.54 -2.03 -12.51
N TYR A 121 -13.77 -1.11 -11.93
CA TYR A 121 -12.81 -0.26 -12.62
C TYR A 121 -11.46 -0.34 -11.92
N TYR A 122 -10.39 -0.61 -12.64
CA TYR A 122 -9.05 -0.59 -12.04
C TYR A 122 -7.97 -0.35 -13.08
N TYR A 123 -6.83 0.12 -12.61
CA TYR A 123 -5.60 0.21 -13.38
C TYR A 123 -4.53 -0.68 -12.76
N ASN A 124 -3.80 -1.39 -13.60
CA ASN A 124 -2.55 -2.01 -13.17
C ASN A 124 -1.55 -0.93 -12.81
N TYR A 125 -0.74 -1.18 -11.79
CA TYR A 125 0.25 -0.20 -11.34
C TYR A 125 1.18 0.25 -12.46
N ASN A 126 1.25 1.57 -12.65
CA ASN A 126 2.10 2.23 -13.62
C ASN A 126 2.46 3.64 -13.12
N ASP A 127 3.69 3.81 -12.67
CA ASP A 127 4.24 5.07 -12.12
C ASP A 127 4.36 6.21 -13.16
N LYS A 128 4.17 5.90 -14.45
CA LYS A 128 4.27 6.87 -15.56
C LYS A 128 2.98 7.63 -15.82
N ILE A 129 1.86 7.22 -15.23
CA ILE A 129 0.61 7.98 -15.37
C ILE A 129 0.68 9.21 -14.46
N ASP A 130 0.65 10.38 -15.07
CA ASP A 130 0.73 11.64 -14.35
C ASP A 130 -0.48 11.86 -13.44
N ILE A 131 -0.30 12.71 -12.43
CA ILE A 131 -1.30 12.90 -11.37
C ILE A 131 -2.59 13.55 -11.89
N ASP A 132 -2.51 14.45 -12.86
CA ASP A 132 -3.69 15.14 -13.39
C ASP A 132 -4.56 14.14 -14.19
N THR A 133 -3.95 13.23 -14.95
CA THR A 133 -4.65 12.09 -15.59
C THR A 133 -5.30 11.17 -14.56
N ARG A 134 -4.62 10.87 -13.45
CA ARG A 134 -5.17 10.03 -12.37
C ARG A 134 -6.38 10.68 -11.72
N ILE A 135 -6.32 11.98 -11.43
CA ILE A 135 -7.42 12.77 -10.87
C ILE A 135 -8.59 12.85 -11.85
N GLN A 136 -8.31 13.14 -13.14
CA GLN A 136 -9.36 13.19 -14.16
C GLN A 136 -10.09 11.86 -14.29
N THR A 137 -9.36 10.74 -14.23
CA THR A 137 -9.96 9.40 -14.26
C THR A 137 -10.95 9.17 -13.12
N VAL A 138 -10.61 9.58 -11.89
CA VAL A 138 -11.53 9.47 -10.75
C VAL A 138 -12.76 10.36 -10.95
N LYS A 139 -12.57 11.58 -11.47
CA LYS A 139 -13.67 12.49 -11.82
C LYS A 139 -14.60 11.85 -12.86
N ASP A 140 -14.04 11.27 -13.91
CA ASP A 140 -14.79 10.60 -14.99
C ASP A 140 -15.60 9.41 -14.45
N TRP A 141 -15.05 8.60 -13.56
CA TRP A 141 -15.77 7.52 -12.90
C TRP A 141 -16.97 8.03 -12.09
N LEU A 142 -16.81 9.15 -11.39
CA LEU A 142 -17.89 9.73 -10.59
C LEU A 142 -18.92 10.49 -11.44
N GLN A 143 -18.61 10.83 -12.68
CA GLN A 143 -19.56 11.41 -13.66
C GLN A 143 -20.39 10.36 -14.39
N LEU A 144 -20.08 9.07 -14.23
CA LEU A 144 -20.90 8.00 -14.80
C LEU A 144 -22.33 8.04 -14.26
N PRO A 145 -23.31 7.54 -15.03
CA PRO A 145 -24.66 7.33 -14.53
C PRO A 145 -24.66 6.53 -13.22
N GLU A 146 -25.66 6.75 -12.38
CA GLU A 146 -25.71 6.20 -11.01
C GLU A 146 -25.48 4.68 -10.96
N GLU A 147 -26.06 3.95 -11.89
CA GLU A 147 -25.95 2.49 -12.00
C GLU A 147 -24.55 1.99 -12.44
N LYS A 148 -23.69 2.90 -12.92
CA LYS A 148 -22.30 2.62 -13.33
C LYS A 148 -21.27 3.33 -12.46
N ARG A 149 -21.73 4.17 -11.54
CA ARG A 149 -20.85 4.99 -10.71
C ARG A 149 -20.27 4.16 -9.57
N PRO A 150 -18.94 4.14 -9.38
CA PRO A 150 -18.35 3.45 -8.23
C PRO A 150 -18.69 4.18 -6.91
N HIS A 151 -19.02 3.41 -5.88
CA HIS A 151 -19.31 3.91 -4.55
C HIS A 151 -18.13 3.77 -3.58
N PHE A 152 -17.12 2.98 -3.94
CA PHE A 152 -15.90 2.80 -3.21
C PHE A 152 -14.71 2.98 -4.16
N ILE A 153 -13.80 3.91 -3.84
CA ILE A 153 -12.64 4.21 -4.69
C ILE A 153 -11.38 4.18 -3.85
N THR A 154 -10.38 3.42 -4.26
CA THR A 154 -9.02 3.52 -3.72
C THR A 154 -8.14 4.38 -4.62
N PHE A 155 -7.26 5.18 -4.00
CA PHE A 155 -6.31 6.04 -4.69
C PHE A 155 -4.98 6.05 -3.92
N TYR A 156 -3.89 5.70 -4.60
CA TYR A 156 -2.59 5.46 -3.97
C TYR A 156 -1.52 6.42 -4.47
N PHE A 157 -0.67 6.88 -3.56
CA PHE A 157 0.47 7.75 -3.79
C PHE A 157 1.77 7.08 -3.33
N PRO A 158 2.70 6.75 -4.23
CA PRO A 158 3.99 6.13 -3.90
C PRO A 158 5.09 7.17 -3.54
N GLU A 159 4.87 8.45 -3.82
CA GLU A 159 5.93 9.45 -3.97
C GLU A 159 6.70 9.70 -2.68
N VAL A 160 6.02 9.72 -1.52
CA VAL A 160 6.68 10.05 -0.23
C VAL A 160 7.62 8.92 0.22
N ASP A 161 7.18 7.67 0.10
CA ASP A 161 8.00 6.50 0.40
C ASP A 161 9.24 6.45 -0.49
N HIS A 162 9.05 6.64 -1.80
CA HIS A 162 10.15 6.63 -2.77
C HIS A 162 11.24 7.65 -2.42
N GLU A 163 10.86 8.91 -2.22
CA GLU A 163 11.83 9.96 -1.91
C GLU A 163 12.47 9.79 -0.54
N ALA A 164 11.69 9.31 0.44
CA ALA A 164 12.22 9.07 1.79
C ALA A 164 13.20 7.89 1.83
N HIS A 165 13.01 6.87 1.00
CA HIS A 165 13.98 5.79 0.84
C HIS A 165 15.30 6.26 0.20
N MET A 166 15.22 7.14 -0.79
CA MET A 166 16.41 7.61 -1.52
C MET A 166 17.18 8.70 -0.78
N HIS A 167 16.51 9.56 -0.03
CA HIS A 167 17.09 10.79 0.51
C HIS A 167 16.94 10.92 2.03
N GLY A 168 16.19 10.02 2.66
CA GLY A 168 15.89 10.05 4.08
C GLY A 168 14.61 10.84 4.41
N PRO A 169 13.96 10.51 5.55
CA PRO A 169 12.65 11.06 5.90
C PRO A 169 12.65 12.55 6.23
N ASP A 170 13.82 13.12 6.49
CA ASP A 170 13.99 14.52 6.91
C ASP A 170 14.61 15.40 5.81
N SER A 171 14.72 14.87 4.58
CA SER A 171 15.30 15.56 3.42
C SER A 171 14.36 16.59 2.79
N GLN A 172 14.91 17.47 1.96
CA GLN A 172 14.11 18.41 1.15
C GLN A 172 13.30 17.69 0.06
N GLU A 173 13.81 16.58 -0.46
CA GLU A 173 13.15 15.74 -1.46
C GLU A 173 11.89 15.12 -0.87
N THR A 174 11.96 14.56 0.32
CA THR A 174 10.79 14.07 1.06
C THR A 174 9.80 15.20 1.36
N ALA A 175 10.27 16.37 1.75
CA ALA A 175 9.39 17.53 1.95
C ALA A 175 8.65 17.91 0.67
N LYS A 176 9.33 17.91 -0.50
CA LYS A 176 8.70 18.18 -1.80
C LYS A 176 7.68 17.09 -2.18
N ALA A 177 7.98 15.82 -1.90
CA ALA A 177 7.05 14.73 -2.14
C ALA A 177 5.77 14.86 -1.28
N VAL A 178 5.91 15.25 -0.02
CA VAL A 178 4.76 15.53 0.87
C VAL A 178 3.92 16.69 0.29
N GLN A 179 4.56 17.77 -0.16
CA GLN A 179 3.86 18.90 -0.80
C GLN A 179 3.19 18.49 -2.11
N PHE A 180 3.82 17.62 -2.90
CA PHE A 180 3.22 17.08 -4.12
C PHE A 180 1.95 16.28 -3.81
N VAL A 181 1.99 15.37 -2.82
CA VAL A 181 0.82 14.60 -2.39
C VAL A 181 -0.28 15.52 -1.85
N ASP A 182 0.07 16.48 -1.01
CA ASP A 182 -0.87 17.47 -0.46
C ASP A 182 -1.59 18.27 -1.55
N ASN A 183 -0.83 18.82 -2.49
CA ASN A 183 -1.38 19.57 -3.62
C ASN A 183 -2.26 18.69 -4.52
N SER A 184 -1.88 17.44 -4.71
CA SER A 184 -2.64 16.46 -5.49
C SER A 184 -3.98 16.13 -4.84
N ILE A 185 -4.00 15.98 -3.51
CA ILE A 185 -5.23 15.80 -2.72
C ILE A 185 -6.11 17.06 -2.83
N GLY A 186 -5.52 18.24 -2.72
CA GLY A 186 -6.25 19.50 -2.91
C GLY A 186 -6.92 19.59 -4.27
N LYS A 187 -6.19 19.27 -5.36
CA LYS A 187 -6.74 19.18 -6.72
C LYS A 187 -7.87 18.16 -6.82
N LEU A 188 -7.66 16.95 -6.29
CA LEU A 188 -8.66 15.88 -6.33
C LEU A 188 -9.95 16.33 -5.61
N VAL A 189 -9.84 16.83 -4.39
CA VAL A 189 -11.00 17.30 -3.60
C VAL A 189 -11.73 18.42 -4.33
N THR A 190 -11.01 19.39 -4.91
CA THR A 190 -11.60 20.47 -5.69
C THR A 190 -12.36 19.94 -6.90
N ALA A 191 -11.74 19.05 -7.68
CA ALA A 191 -12.36 18.45 -8.86
C ALA A 191 -13.62 17.63 -8.54
N LEU A 192 -13.64 16.95 -7.39
CA LEU A 192 -14.79 16.14 -6.97
C LEU A 192 -15.90 17.00 -6.35
N ASN A 193 -15.58 18.09 -5.67
CA ASN A 193 -16.58 19.03 -5.13
C ASN A 193 -17.41 19.70 -6.25
N GLU A 194 -16.84 19.91 -7.44
CA GLU A 194 -17.56 20.41 -8.61
C GLU A 194 -18.70 19.50 -9.07
N LEU A 195 -18.65 18.21 -8.72
CA LEU A 195 -19.68 17.23 -9.08
C LEU A 195 -20.92 17.30 -8.18
N HIS A 196 -20.87 18.04 -7.07
CA HIS A 196 -21.92 18.15 -6.06
C HIS A 196 -22.42 16.80 -5.53
N LEU A 197 -21.56 15.79 -5.51
CA LEU A 197 -21.83 14.47 -4.93
C LEU A 197 -21.42 14.45 -3.45
N PRO A 198 -22.13 13.72 -2.59
CA PRO A 198 -21.73 13.51 -1.20
C PRO A 198 -20.54 12.53 -1.15
N VAL A 199 -19.31 13.05 -1.13
CA VAL A 199 -18.08 12.26 -1.07
C VAL A 199 -17.48 12.31 0.32
N ASN A 200 -17.18 11.15 0.90
CA ASN A 200 -16.41 11.02 2.13
C ASN A 200 -14.94 10.72 1.77
N TYR A 201 -14.03 11.49 2.34
CA TYR A 201 -12.59 11.32 2.14
C TYR A 201 -11.96 10.62 3.35
N VAL A 202 -11.22 9.54 3.09
CA VAL A 202 -10.40 8.86 4.09
C VAL A 202 -8.96 8.91 3.60
N PHE A 203 -8.08 9.53 4.40
CA PHE A 203 -6.63 9.57 4.15
C PHE A 203 -5.93 8.71 5.19
N VAL A 204 -5.06 7.81 4.72
CA VAL A 204 -4.28 6.89 5.56
C VAL A 204 -2.85 6.78 5.02
N ALA A 205 -1.97 6.23 5.84
CA ALA A 205 -0.67 5.71 5.42
C ALA A 205 -0.56 4.24 5.87
N ASP A 206 0.23 3.47 5.18
CA ASP A 206 0.51 2.08 5.51
C ASP A 206 1.57 1.95 6.61
N HIS A 207 2.55 2.82 6.62
CA HIS A 207 3.59 2.97 7.64
C HIS A 207 4.16 4.40 7.61
N GLY A 208 5.11 4.68 8.48
CA GLY A 208 5.97 5.86 8.44
C GLY A 208 7.37 5.51 7.99
N MET A 209 8.28 6.48 8.15
CA MET A 209 9.68 6.37 7.78
C MET A 209 10.58 6.83 8.93
N THR A 210 11.71 6.17 9.12
CA THR A 210 12.74 6.57 10.08
C THR A 210 14.11 6.51 9.44
N ALA A 211 15.01 7.38 9.89
CA ALA A 211 16.40 7.29 9.48
C ALA A 211 17.03 6.01 10.03
N VAL A 212 17.87 5.38 9.25
CA VAL A 212 18.63 4.18 9.62
C VAL A 212 20.13 4.50 9.70
N ASP A 213 20.83 3.76 10.55
CA ASP A 213 22.29 3.84 10.68
C ASP A 213 22.94 2.91 9.66
N TYR A 214 23.49 3.50 8.59
CA TYR A 214 24.21 2.76 7.54
C TYR A 214 25.65 2.41 7.91
N GLU A 215 26.22 3.05 8.94
CA GLU A 215 27.60 2.81 9.35
C GLU A 215 27.73 1.55 10.20
N HIS A 216 26.68 1.22 10.98
CA HIS A 216 26.66 0.07 11.89
C HIS A 216 25.68 -1.01 11.46
N THR A 217 25.74 -1.41 10.19
CA THR A 217 24.85 -2.45 9.64
C THR A 217 25.16 -3.83 10.23
N MET A 218 24.13 -4.58 10.56
CA MET A 218 24.29 -5.99 10.95
C MET A 218 24.59 -6.85 9.72
N ARG A 219 25.62 -7.68 9.83
CA ARG A 219 25.96 -8.68 8.79
C ARG A 219 25.23 -9.98 9.08
N LEU A 220 24.86 -10.69 8.02
CA LEU A 220 24.37 -12.05 8.17
C LEU A 220 25.43 -12.93 8.82
N PRO A 221 25.08 -13.73 9.84
CA PRO A 221 25.99 -14.72 10.39
C PRO A 221 26.53 -15.67 9.31
N ALA A 222 27.80 -16.05 9.39
CA ALA A 222 28.41 -16.97 8.42
C ALA A 222 27.71 -18.35 8.34
N ALA A 223 26.98 -18.74 9.38
CA ALA A 223 26.19 -19.99 9.40
C ALA A 223 24.94 -19.92 8.53
N VAL A 224 24.51 -18.72 8.11
CA VAL A 224 23.34 -18.52 7.23
C VAL A 224 23.83 -18.63 5.78
N ASP A 225 23.60 -19.77 5.17
CA ASP A 225 23.99 -20.03 3.80
C ASP A 225 22.81 -20.51 2.92
N THR A 226 22.88 -20.22 1.64
CA THR A 226 21.88 -20.60 0.64
C THR A 226 21.87 -22.09 0.31
N ALA A 227 22.86 -22.88 0.76
CA ALA A 227 22.82 -24.33 0.62
C ALA A 227 21.81 -24.95 1.59
N ARG A 228 21.56 -24.29 2.73
CA ARG A 228 20.67 -24.75 3.80
C ARG A 228 19.31 -24.06 3.81
N PHE A 229 19.27 -22.79 3.37
CA PHE A 229 18.08 -21.95 3.46
C PHE A 229 17.67 -21.38 2.12
N ILE A 230 16.36 -21.18 1.96
CA ILE A 230 15.81 -20.22 0.98
C ILE A 230 15.73 -18.90 1.73
N ILE A 231 16.34 -17.86 1.17
CA ILE A 231 16.46 -16.54 1.78
C ILE A 231 15.87 -15.53 0.79
N PRO A 232 14.60 -15.18 0.91
CA PRO A 232 14.02 -14.10 0.13
C PRO A 232 14.77 -12.78 0.41
N ARG A 233 14.79 -11.90 -0.56
CA ARG A 233 15.34 -10.56 -0.35
C ARG A 233 14.50 -9.85 0.69
N GLY A 234 15.13 -9.27 1.69
CA GLY A 234 14.53 -8.41 2.70
C GLY A 234 15.52 -7.33 3.11
N ASP A 235 15.03 -6.14 3.41
CA ASP A 235 15.87 -5.00 3.78
C ASP A 235 15.93 -4.82 5.30
N ALA A 236 14.80 -4.95 5.99
CA ALA A 236 14.69 -4.78 7.44
C ALA A 236 14.42 -6.09 8.20
N LEU A 237 14.03 -7.15 7.50
CA LEU A 237 13.71 -8.46 8.06
C LEU A 237 14.48 -9.56 7.33
N LEU A 238 14.86 -10.58 8.08
CA LEU A 238 15.51 -11.77 7.55
C LEU A 238 14.59 -12.98 7.70
N HIS A 239 14.08 -13.49 6.58
CA HIS A 239 13.35 -14.73 6.52
C HIS A 239 14.25 -15.89 6.13
N LEU A 240 14.28 -16.94 6.95
CA LEU A 240 15.07 -18.14 6.71
C LEU A 240 14.12 -19.35 6.61
N TYR A 241 14.00 -19.92 5.42
CA TYR A 241 13.22 -21.13 5.19
C TYR A 241 14.16 -22.31 4.99
N ALA A 242 14.22 -23.21 5.98
CA ALA A 242 15.08 -24.40 5.90
C ALA A 242 14.68 -25.28 4.71
N LYS A 243 15.67 -25.69 3.91
CA LYS A 243 15.47 -26.64 2.82
C LYS A 243 15.19 -28.04 3.36
N PRO A 244 14.42 -28.89 2.65
CA PRO A 244 14.13 -30.26 3.07
C PRO A 244 15.41 -31.05 3.44
N GLY A 245 15.38 -31.81 4.53
CA GLY A 245 16.51 -32.60 5.00
C GLY A 245 17.65 -31.82 5.67
N ARG A 246 17.47 -30.50 5.90
CA ARG A 246 18.46 -29.63 6.54
C ARG A 246 18.04 -29.08 7.89
N TYR A 247 17.02 -29.68 8.51
CA TYR A 247 16.66 -29.35 9.89
C TYR A 247 17.75 -29.83 10.84
N PRO A 248 18.22 -28.98 11.77
CA PRO A 248 19.03 -29.48 12.89
C PRO A 248 18.22 -30.52 13.63
N SER A 249 18.84 -31.63 14.00
CA SER A 249 18.21 -32.71 14.75
C SER A 249 17.88 -32.36 16.21
N TYR A 250 17.84 -31.08 16.55
CA TYR A 250 17.72 -30.57 17.94
C TYR A 250 16.54 -29.56 18.09
N LEU A 251 15.43 -29.77 17.37
CA LEU A 251 14.15 -29.14 17.69
C LEU A 251 13.12 -30.20 18.02
#